data_abad157e4d8846c7e6dffc1c608752c2
#
_entry.id   abad157e4d8846c7e6dffc1c608752c2
#
_cell.length_a   1.000
_cell.length_b   1.000
_cell.length_c   1.000
_cell.angle_alpha   90.00
_cell.angle_beta   90.00
_cell.angle_gamma   90.00
#
_symmetry.space_group_name_H-M   'P 1'
#
loop_
_entity.id
_entity.type
_entity.pdbx_description
1 polymer ?
#
loop_
_entity_poly.entity_id
_entity_poly.type
_entity_poly.pdbx_seq_one_letter_code
_entity_poly.pdbx_strand_id
1 'polypeptide(L)'
;MKRIVYIVIVLGVLIGCSERREYRDALLRAEAVMNDHPDSALMILDSLGQHEKAFGKHFRMQYLLHRLNAQNKTYVTFTSDSLAKELAEHFDSRGTTNERVLAHYLLGMAYSDMGEAPKAINSFQDAIDAADTTVTEFNFHQLSCVYSQMATIYHRQLLLTNEIEARNKASHYAFRANQIKWGIYDQIMSAGAYILLNKKDSAEIILRSALEQYKENGYTQEALLYSRSLIHLLVGQPDKLAEAKALMDQFETESDLFDEHHELPPSQRQYYDYKGRYFEDIHQLDSAEFYYRKIYRPKMSFVAQDPMYRGLLSVFTKRHQTDSIAKYAQLYCMANDSSIALKDRDQIAQMTAAYNYDRLQNEAHKNEVKAYRRLIGLMIALVIIVVFTIAAFLIWSYYKRKINKIKTEFIKATEDYEENLHQLQLLESTHRKVIAEHTESYSRVYQDYKSEKSRLLEENEVLQKRIDELQNNEAISKHIEVSESFKKEMIVNQILNLAEKRSGPVKENFWKELIKVFGKKFPVLYNDLRQHCDAPQTIRICILTVLDISNDDQAIMLDTTKQRVSNVRRDLNKMLFNEPSSRTLRKNLVVRYNIYGLERSLKPKRD
;
A
#
# COMPACT_ATOMS: atom_id res chain seq x y z
N MET A 1 -19.31 29.72 -56.92
CA MET A 1 -18.80 28.51 -56.24
C MET A 1 -17.89 28.82 -55.06
N LYS A 2 -16.79 29.58 -55.16
CA LYS A 2 -15.86 29.83 -54.01
C LYS A 2 -16.54 30.46 -52.80
N ARG A 3 -17.48 31.41 -52.94
CA ARG A 3 -18.20 32.01 -51.79
C ARG A 3 -19.15 31.04 -51.08
N ILE A 4 -19.78 30.11 -51.79
CA ILE A 4 -20.67 29.09 -51.22
C ILE A 4 -19.84 28.08 -50.42
N VAL A 5 -18.67 27.67 -50.91
CA VAL A 5 -17.75 26.78 -50.22
C VAL A 5 -17.24 27.44 -48.91
N TYR A 6 -16.92 28.75 -48.94
CA TYR A 6 -16.54 29.49 -47.74
C TYR A 6 -17.67 29.56 -46.70
N ILE A 7 -18.91 29.81 -47.14
CA ILE A 7 -20.08 29.84 -46.23
C ILE A 7 -20.34 28.47 -45.63
N VAL A 8 -20.21 27.38 -46.39
CA VAL A 8 -20.37 26.00 -45.90
C VAL A 8 -19.27 25.65 -44.93
N ILE A 9 -18.00 26.06 -45.17
CA ILE A 9 -16.89 25.84 -44.23
C ILE A 9 -17.11 26.65 -42.96
N VAL A 10 -17.51 27.91 -43.03
CA VAL A 10 -17.77 28.75 -41.84
C VAL A 10 -18.95 28.22 -41.04
N LEU A 11 -20.04 27.80 -41.70
CA LEU A 11 -21.16 27.14 -41.03
C LEU A 11 -20.75 25.82 -40.38
N GLY A 12 -19.95 24.99 -41.05
CA GLY A 12 -19.43 23.75 -40.49
C GLY A 12 -18.53 23.97 -39.26
N VAL A 13 -17.71 25.02 -39.27
CA VAL A 13 -16.89 25.42 -38.14
C VAL A 13 -17.75 25.95 -36.98
N LEU A 14 -18.78 26.74 -37.25
CA LEU A 14 -19.68 27.28 -36.23
C LEU A 14 -20.53 26.17 -35.59
N ILE A 15 -21.03 25.21 -36.37
CA ILE A 15 -21.78 24.05 -35.85
C ILE A 15 -20.84 23.16 -34.99
N GLY A 16 -19.65 22.84 -35.47
CA GLY A 16 -18.69 22.05 -34.72
C GLY A 16 -18.18 22.74 -33.45
N CYS A 17 -18.15 24.07 -33.39
CA CYS A 17 -17.85 24.81 -32.16
C CYS A 17 -19.02 24.77 -31.14
N SER A 18 -20.26 24.81 -31.63
CA SER A 18 -21.46 24.73 -30.79
C SER A 18 -21.61 23.35 -30.15
N GLU A 19 -21.46 22.27 -30.93
CA GLU A 19 -21.51 20.89 -30.40
C GLU A 19 -20.40 20.62 -29.38
N ARG A 20 -19.17 21.07 -29.62
CA ARG A 20 -18.06 20.93 -28.69
C ARG A 20 -18.30 21.67 -27.37
N ARG A 21 -19.00 22.79 -27.42
CA ARG A 21 -19.38 23.55 -26.20
C ARG A 21 -20.45 22.80 -25.44
N GLU A 22 -21.45 22.26 -26.10
CA GLU A 22 -22.53 21.48 -25.49
C GLU A 22 -22.00 20.23 -24.80
N TYR A 23 -21.05 19.50 -25.41
CA TYR A 23 -20.41 18.34 -24.79
C TYR A 23 -19.61 18.71 -23.52
N ARG A 24 -18.91 19.85 -23.57
CA ARG A 24 -18.18 20.36 -22.40
C ARG A 24 -19.14 20.77 -21.28
N ASP A 25 -20.20 21.45 -21.60
CA ASP A 25 -21.21 21.88 -20.65
C ASP A 25 -21.93 20.66 -20.03
N ALA A 26 -22.16 19.60 -20.79
CA ALA A 26 -22.69 18.34 -20.28
C ALA A 26 -21.72 17.66 -19.31
N LEU A 27 -20.42 17.62 -19.63
CA LEU A 27 -19.39 17.07 -18.74
C LEU A 27 -19.30 17.84 -17.42
N LEU A 28 -19.30 19.17 -17.48
CA LEU A 28 -19.30 20.04 -16.30
C LEU A 28 -20.57 19.85 -15.44
N ARG A 29 -21.75 19.68 -16.05
CA ARG A 29 -22.98 19.36 -15.31
C ARG A 29 -22.87 18.01 -14.60
N ALA A 30 -22.33 17.00 -15.27
CA ALA A 30 -22.11 15.69 -14.64
C ALA A 30 -21.14 15.82 -13.46
N GLU A 31 -20.04 16.56 -13.60
CA GLU A 31 -19.07 16.81 -12.54
C GLU A 31 -19.70 17.53 -11.34
N ALA A 32 -20.52 18.55 -11.60
CA ALA A 32 -21.17 19.33 -10.53
C ALA A 32 -22.10 18.51 -9.64
N VAL A 33 -22.77 17.48 -10.20
CA VAL A 33 -23.68 16.61 -9.44
C VAL A 33 -23.03 15.30 -8.98
N MET A 34 -21.77 15.07 -9.33
CA MET A 34 -21.06 13.80 -9.16
C MET A 34 -21.03 13.30 -7.70
N ASN A 35 -20.91 14.21 -6.74
CA ASN A 35 -20.79 13.84 -5.32
C ASN A 35 -22.15 13.60 -4.67
N ASP A 36 -23.14 14.42 -4.99
CA ASP A 36 -24.44 14.42 -4.33
C ASP A 36 -25.43 13.47 -5.01
N HIS A 37 -25.34 13.35 -6.35
CA HIS A 37 -26.25 12.56 -7.18
C HIS A 37 -25.48 11.78 -8.25
N PRO A 38 -24.64 10.78 -7.88
CA PRO A 38 -23.79 10.04 -8.83
C PRO A 38 -24.57 9.29 -9.91
N ASP A 39 -25.78 8.81 -9.58
CA ASP A 39 -26.68 8.19 -10.59
C ASP A 39 -27.08 9.19 -11.68
N SER A 40 -27.40 10.41 -11.29
CA SER A 40 -27.72 11.50 -12.24
C SER A 40 -26.50 11.87 -13.08
N ALA A 41 -25.31 11.92 -12.49
CA ALA A 41 -24.06 12.13 -13.20
C ALA A 41 -23.82 11.02 -14.24
N LEU A 42 -24.03 9.76 -13.87
CA LEU A 42 -23.89 8.62 -14.77
C LEU A 42 -24.89 8.70 -15.94
N MET A 43 -26.15 9.06 -15.69
CA MET A 43 -27.16 9.26 -16.74
C MET A 43 -26.76 10.35 -17.75
N ILE A 44 -26.24 11.49 -17.25
CA ILE A 44 -25.74 12.58 -18.12
C ILE A 44 -24.58 12.06 -18.97
N LEU A 45 -23.64 11.32 -18.37
CA LEU A 45 -22.46 10.78 -19.05
C LEU A 45 -22.84 9.68 -20.06
N ASP A 46 -23.78 8.82 -19.75
CA ASP A 46 -24.27 7.79 -20.69
C ASP A 46 -24.98 8.43 -21.90
N SER A 47 -25.75 9.51 -21.70
CA SER A 47 -26.32 10.29 -22.78
C SER A 47 -25.22 10.95 -23.63
N LEU A 48 -24.22 11.55 -22.99
CA LEU A 48 -23.07 12.15 -23.67
C LEU A 48 -22.27 11.11 -24.46
N GLY A 49 -22.18 9.87 -23.96
CA GLY A 49 -21.48 8.75 -24.59
C GLY A 49 -22.01 8.35 -25.97
N GLN A 50 -23.25 8.68 -26.30
CA GLN A 50 -23.80 8.46 -27.65
C GLN A 50 -23.01 9.22 -28.72
N HIS A 51 -22.34 10.30 -28.33
CA HIS A 51 -21.50 11.15 -29.18
C HIS A 51 -20.00 10.86 -29.07
N GLU A 52 -19.56 9.79 -28.38
CA GLU A 52 -18.15 9.50 -28.09
C GLU A 52 -17.26 9.49 -29.34
N LYS A 53 -17.80 9.04 -30.49
CA LYS A 53 -17.07 9.03 -31.78
C LYS A 53 -16.67 10.42 -32.30
N ALA A 54 -17.35 11.46 -31.85
CA ALA A 54 -17.04 12.84 -32.19
C ALA A 54 -16.01 13.50 -31.26
N PHE A 55 -15.63 12.82 -30.19
CA PHE A 55 -14.74 13.39 -29.20
C PHE A 55 -13.29 13.41 -29.67
N GLY A 56 -12.60 14.53 -29.44
CA GLY A 56 -11.15 14.57 -29.56
C GLY A 56 -10.51 13.73 -28.43
N LYS A 57 -9.30 13.22 -28.67
CA LYS A 57 -8.63 12.26 -27.77
C LYS A 57 -8.64 12.69 -26.30
N HIS A 58 -8.22 13.92 -25.99
CA HIS A 58 -8.14 14.39 -24.60
C HIS A 58 -9.53 14.51 -23.95
N PHE A 59 -10.52 15.09 -24.66
CA PHE A 59 -11.88 15.18 -24.15
C PHE A 59 -12.52 13.80 -23.94
N ARG A 60 -12.23 12.85 -24.84
CA ARG A 60 -12.65 11.45 -24.65
C ARG A 60 -12.08 10.86 -23.36
N MET A 61 -10.81 11.13 -23.04
CA MET A 61 -10.22 10.66 -21.79
C MET A 61 -10.85 11.32 -20.56
N GLN A 62 -11.16 12.62 -20.61
CA GLN A 62 -11.90 13.31 -19.54
C GLN A 62 -13.30 12.71 -19.37
N TYR A 63 -14.03 12.50 -20.47
CA TYR A 63 -15.33 11.84 -20.43
C TYR A 63 -15.25 10.44 -19.78
N LEU A 64 -14.29 9.61 -20.19
CA LEU A 64 -14.10 8.26 -19.66
C LEU A 64 -13.69 8.30 -18.17
N LEU A 65 -12.86 9.26 -17.75
CA LEU A 65 -12.48 9.47 -16.36
C LEU A 65 -13.69 9.76 -15.48
N HIS A 66 -14.52 10.72 -15.87
CA HIS A 66 -15.73 11.07 -15.11
C HIS A 66 -16.78 9.96 -15.15
N ARG A 67 -16.91 9.24 -16.26
CA ARG A 67 -17.82 8.09 -16.37
C ARG A 67 -17.37 6.95 -15.45
N LEU A 68 -16.09 6.63 -15.41
CA LEU A 68 -15.54 5.63 -14.51
C LEU A 68 -15.71 6.06 -13.04
N ASN A 69 -15.54 7.35 -12.74
CA ASN A 69 -15.81 7.90 -11.41
C ASN A 69 -17.28 7.77 -11.00
N ALA A 70 -18.20 8.08 -11.91
CA ALA A 70 -19.64 7.91 -11.65
C ALA A 70 -19.99 6.42 -11.41
N GLN A 71 -19.43 5.51 -12.19
CA GLN A 71 -19.58 4.07 -11.97
C GLN A 71 -19.04 3.64 -10.59
N ASN A 72 -17.87 4.13 -10.20
CA ASN A 72 -17.32 3.86 -8.87
C ASN A 72 -18.25 4.36 -7.76
N LYS A 73 -18.79 5.57 -7.89
CA LYS A 73 -19.70 6.17 -6.89
C LYS A 73 -21.08 5.52 -6.85
N THR A 74 -21.52 4.87 -7.93
CA THR A 74 -22.74 4.06 -7.99
C THR A 74 -22.49 2.59 -7.63
N TYR A 75 -21.34 2.28 -7.02
CA TYR A 75 -20.96 0.95 -6.54
C TYR A 75 -20.89 -0.13 -7.64
N VAL A 76 -20.59 0.26 -8.87
CA VAL A 76 -20.29 -0.71 -9.94
C VAL A 76 -18.91 -1.33 -9.65
N THR A 77 -18.89 -2.64 -9.42
CA THR A 77 -17.65 -3.39 -9.17
C THR A 77 -16.82 -3.50 -10.44
N PHE A 78 -15.57 -3.10 -10.38
CA PHE A 78 -14.66 -3.20 -11.51
C PHE A 78 -14.09 -4.61 -11.65
N THR A 79 -14.18 -5.17 -12.84
CA THR A 79 -13.66 -6.51 -13.16
C THR A 79 -12.39 -6.47 -14.02
N SER A 80 -11.95 -5.27 -14.42
CA SER A 80 -10.75 -5.04 -15.25
C SER A 80 -10.11 -3.69 -14.89
N ASP A 81 -8.79 -3.66 -14.93
CA ASP A 81 -7.96 -2.48 -14.71
C ASP A 81 -7.61 -1.73 -16.01
N SER A 82 -7.96 -2.28 -17.19
CA SER A 82 -7.47 -1.80 -18.50
C SER A 82 -7.79 -0.34 -18.76
N LEU A 83 -9.06 0.07 -18.56
CA LEU A 83 -9.47 1.46 -18.77
C LEU A 83 -8.82 2.39 -17.73
N ALA A 84 -8.80 1.99 -16.48
CA ALA A 84 -8.21 2.79 -15.40
C ALA A 84 -6.71 3.02 -15.64
N LYS A 85 -5.98 2.02 -16.13
CA LYS A 85 -4.57 2.15 -16.56
C LYS A 85 -4.38 3.13 -17.69
N GLU A 86 -5.20 2.99 -18.77
CA GLU A 86 -5.14 3.90 -19.91
C GLU A 86 -5.36 5.36 -19.46
N LEU A 87 -6.28 5.57 -18.53
CA LEU A 87 -6.56 6.88 -17.95
C LEU A 87 -5.38 7.40 -17.11
N ALA A 88 -4.82 6.59 -16.22
CA ALA A 88 -3.66 6.97 -15.42
C ALA A 88 -2.48 7.38 -16.32
N GLU A 89 -2.09 6.53 -17.28
CA GLU A 89 -1.01 6.82 -18.24
C GLU A 89 -1.27 8.11 -19.06
N HIS A 90 -2.52 8.35 -19.45
CA HIS A 90 -2.87 9.56 -20.20
C HIS A 90 -2.72 10.81 -19.34
N PHE A 91 -3.26 10.79 -18.12
CA PHE A 91 -3.29 11.97 -17.25
C PHE A 91 -1.95 12.23 -16.56
N ASP A 92 -1.09 11.24 -16.39
CA ASP A 92 0.30 11.46 -15.92
C ASP A 92 1.06 12.44 -16.81
N SER A 93 0.86 12.35 -18.12
CA SER A 93 1.58 13.18 -19.08
C SER A 93 0.85 14.48 -19.44
N ARG A 94 -0.47 14.56 -19.28
CA ARG A 94 -1.33 15.62 -19.84
C ARG A 94 -2.43 16.12 -18.92
N GLY A 95 -2.55 15.57 -17.73
CA GLY A 95 -3.61 15.90 -16.79
C GLY A 95 -3.27 17.06 -15.88
N THR A 96 -4.31 17.72 -15.37
CA THR A 96 -4.24 18.55 -14.18
C THR A 96 -3.92 17.69 -12.95
N THR A 97 -3.51 18.32 -11.87
CA THR A 97 -3.30 17.62 -10.59
C THR A 97 -4.53 16.82 -10.15
N ASN A 98 -5.73 17.41 -10.23
CA ASN A 98 -6.97 16.73 -9.84
C ASN A 98 -7.30 15.54 -10.76
N GLU A 99 -7.08 15.65 -12.07
CA GLU A 99 -7.30 14.55 -13.02
C GLU A 99 -6.32 13.39 -12.76
N ARG A 100 -5.04 13.67 -12.47
CA ARG A 100 -4.05 12.66 -12.09
C ARG A 100 -4.45 11.94 -10.81
N VAL A 101 -4.76 12.69 -9.75
CA VAL A 101 -5.21 12.11 -8.47
C VAL A 101 -6.43 11.23 -8.67
N LEU A 102 -7.42 11.68 -9.45
CA LEU A 102 -8.63 10.92 -9.72
C LEU A 102 -8.34 9.66 -10.55
N ALA A 103 -7.47 9.74 -11.56
CA ALA A 103 -7.13 8.60 -12.41
C ALA A 103 -6.43 7.49 -11.62
N HIS A 104 -5.43 7.83 -10.81
CA HIS A 104 -4.76 6.89 -9.93
C HIS A 104 -5.68 6.36 -8.82
N TYR A 105 -6.57 7.20 -8.27
CA TYR A 105 -7.60 6.74 -7.35
C TYR A 105 -8.49 5.65 -7.97
N LEU A 106 -9.00 5.87 -9.18
CA LEU A 106 -9.85 4.91 -9.88
C LEU A 106 -9.09 3.63 -10.27
N LEU A 107 -7.81 3.74 -10.60
CA LEU A 107 -6.96 2.57 -10.80
C LEU A 107 -6.78 1.78 -9.49
N GLY A 108 -6.57 2.46 -8.37
CA GLY A 108 -6.54 1.84 -7.05
C GLY A 108 -7.85 1.17 -6.68
N MET A 109 -9.00 1.78 -7.02
CA MET A 109 -10.32 1.17 -6.83
C MET A 109 -10.50 -0.08 -7.68
N ALA A 110 -10.10 -0.05 -8.96
CA ALA A 110 -10.17 -1.21 -9.83
C ALA A 110 -9.34 -2.38 -9.27
N TYR A 111 -8.12 -2.13 -8.81
CA TYR A 111 -7.31 -3.16 -8.15
C TYR A 111 -7.92 -3.64 -6.84
N SER A 112 -8.52 -2.75 -6.04
CA SER A 112 -9.21 -3.15 -4.80
C SER A 112 -10.38 -4.08 -5.06
N ASP A 113 -11.19 -3.80 -6.08
CA ASP A 113 -12.33 -4.62 -6.48
C ASP A 113 -11.90 -6.00 -7.02
N MET A 114 -10.75 -6.04 -7.70
CA MET A 114 -10.14 -7.29 -8.20
C MET A 114 -9.41 -8.08 -7.10
N GLY A 115 -9.35 -7.58 -5.86
CA GLY A 115 -8.65 -8.22 -4.74
C GLY A 115 -7.13 -8.06 -4.78
N GLU A 116 -6.60 -7.18 -5.63
CA GLU A 116 -5.16 -6.91 -5.82
C GLU A 116 -4.69 -5.81 -4.87
N ALA A 117 -4.86 -6.04 -3.56
CA ALA A 117 -4.61 -5.04 -2.52
C ALA A 117 -3.26 -4.30 -2.62
N PRO A 118 -2.12 -4.95 -2.94
CA PRO A 118 -0.84 -4.24 -3.08
C PRO A 118 -0.81 -3.29 -4.27
N LYS A 119 -1.40 -3.68 -5.40
CA LYS A 119 -1.48 -2.79 -6.56
C LYS A 119 -2.41 -1.61 -6.27
N ALA A 120 -3.50 -1.87 -5.52
CA ALA A 120 -4.41 -0.80 -5.08
C ALA A 120 -3.67 0.22 -4.21
N ILE A 121 -2.89 -0.24 -3.20
CA ILE A 121 -2.10 0.64 -2.33
C ILE A 121 -1.08 1.43 -3.15
N ASN A 122 -0.38 0.81 -4.10
CA ASN A 122 0.58 1.52 -4.95
C ASN A 122 -0.12 2.62 -5.77
N SER A 123 -1.25 2.31 -6.41
CA SER A 123 -2.00 3.31 -7.20
C SER A 123 -2.54 4.44 -6.32
N PHE A 124 -2.96 4.15 -5.09
CA PHE A 124 -3.34 5.20 -4.14
C PHE A 124 -2.13 6.03 -3.70
N GLN A 125 -0.94 5.42 -3.55
CA GLN A 125 0.28 6.17 -3.29
C GLN A 125 0.65 7.07 -4.48
N ASP A 126 0.54 6.56 -5.72
CA ASP A 126 0.74 7.37 -6.94
C ASP A 126 -0.24 8.56 -6.97
N ALA A 127 -1.50 8.36 -6.53
CA ALA A 127 -2.47 9.45 -6.39
C ALA A 127 -2.03 10.50 -5.35
N ILE A 128 -1.47 10.07 -4.23
CA ILE A 128 -0.93 10.96 -3.18
C ILE A 128 0.28 11.73 -3.71
N ASP A 129 1.20 11.05 -4.41
CA ASP A 129 2.41 11.65 -4.97
C ASP A 129 2.08 12.65 -6.09
N ALA A 130 0.98 12.44 -6.82
CA ALA A 130 0.46 13.37 -7.81
C ALA A 130 -0.25 14.58 -7.20
N ALA A 131 -0.57 14.55 -5.90
CA ALA A 131 -1.33 15.60 -5.22
C ALA A 131 -0.45 16.82 -4.91
N ASP A 132 -0.75 17.94 -5.55
CA ASP A 132 -0.19 19.24 -5.20
C ASP A 132 -1.24 20.07 -4.43
N THR A 133 -1.14 20.02 -3.11
CA THR A 133 -2.08 20.71 -2.20
C THR A 133 -1.90 22.23 -2.16
N THR A 134 -0.95 22.79 -2.91
CA THR A 134 -0.71 24.24 -3.03
C THR A 134 -1.54 24.86 -4.16
N VAL A 135 -2.09 24.04 -5.05
CA VAL A 135 -2.98 24.50 -6.13
C VAL A 135 -4.30 25.03 -5.55
N THR A 136 -4.70 26.22 -5.99
CA THR A 136 -5.87 26.95 -5.43
C THR A 136 -7.18 26.15 -5.50
N GLU A 137 -7.38 25.36 -6.56
CA GLU A 137 -8.59 24.55 -6.79
C GLU A 137 -8.34 23.05 -6.57
N PHE A 138 -7.41 22.70 -5.67
CA PHE A 138 -7.12 21.32 -5.38
C PHE A 138 -8.30 20.62 -4.70
N ASN A 139 -8.64 19.42 -5.19
CA ASN A 139 -9.75 18.63 -4.69
C ASN A 139 -9.35 17.81 -3.44
N PHE A 140 -9.41 18.46 -2.26
CA PHE A 140 -9.14 17.81 -0.98
C PHE A 140 -10.09 16.65 -0.66
N HIS A 141 -11.34 16.71 -1.16
CA HIS A 141 -12.28 15.59 -0.99
C HIS A 141 -11.77 14.33 -1.68
N GLN A 142 -11.25 14.46 -2.91
CA GLN A 142 -10.69 13.31 -3.62
C GLN A 142 -9.49 12.71 -2.87
N LEU A 143 -8.61 13.55 -2.34
CA LEU A 143 -7.48 13.09 -1.54
C LEU A 143 -7.91 12.40 -0.24
N SER A 144 -8.96 12.91 0.42
CA SER A 144 -9.59 12.25 1.56
C SER A 144 -10.08 10.84 1.19
N CYS A 145 -10.76 10.70 0.06
CA CYS A 145 -11.22 9.40 -0.43
C CYS A 145 -10.06 8.41 -0.65
N VAL A 146 -8.94 8.88 -1.21
CA VAL A 146 -7.73 8.06 -1.39
C VAL A 146 -7.27 7.46 -0.05
N TYR A 147 -7.07 8.30 0.96
CA TYR A 147 -6.62 7.85 2.28
C TYR A 147 -7.66 6.96 2.98
N SER A 148 -8.96 7.24 2.83
CA SER A 148 -10.03 6.42 3.40
C SER A 148 -10.08 5.02 2.79
N GLN A 149 -9.84 4.88 1.47
CA GLN A 149 -9.75 3.58 0.80
C GLN A 149 -8.47 2.82 1.19
N MET A 150 -7.33 3.50 1.29
CA MET A 150 -6.10 2.90 1.83
C MET A 150 -6.33 2.35 3.24
N ALA A 151 -6.96 3.13 4.11
CA ALA A 151 -7.29 2.71 5.47
C ALA A 151 -8.18 1.46 5.48
N THR A 152 -9.13 1.38 4.56
CA THR A 152 -10.01 0.21 4.41
C THR A 152 -9.23 -1.04 4.02
N ILE A 153 -8.24 -0.92 3.14
CA ILE A 153 -7.34 -2.02 2.79
C ILE A 153 -6.47 -2.41 4.00
N TYR A 154 -5.87 -1.43 4.68
CA TYR A 154 -5.06 -1.68 5.88
C TYR A 154 -5.87 -2.37 6.99
N HIS A 155 -7.14 -1.96 7.19
CA HIS A 155 -8.06 -2.62 8.11
C HIS A 155 -8.24 -4.12 7.79
N ARG A 156 -8.56 -4.44 6.53
CA ARG A 156 -8.72 -5.82 6.07
C ARG A 156 -7.46 -6.67 6.29
N GLN A 157 -6.31 -6.03 6.24
CA GLN A 157 -5.00 -6.65 6.40
C GLN A 157 -4.47 -6.61 7.84
N LEU A 158 -5.25 -6.09 8.78
CA LEU A 158 -4.86 -5.90 10.19
C LEU A 158 -3.59 -5.06 10.38
N LEU A 159 -3.28 -4.19 9.42
CA LEU A 159 -2.20 -3.20 9.53
C LEU A 159 -2.69 -1.97 10.30
N LEU A 160 -3.01 -2.17 11.59
CA LEU A 160 -3.80 -1.25 12.40
C LEU A 160 -3.15 0.13 12.58
N THR A 161 -1.83 0.19 12.67
CA THR A 161 -1.10 1.47 12.78
C THR A 161 -1.21 2.28 11.48
N ASN A 162 -1.06 1.62 10.33
CA ASN A 162 -1.21 2.24 9.02
C ASN A 162 -2.66 2.68 8.78
N GLU A 163 -3.64 1.87 9.23
CA GLU A 163 -5.07 2.23 9.19
C GLU A 163 -5.32 3.54 9.95
N ILE A 164 -4.85 3.64 11.21
CA ILE A 164 -5.04 4.84 12.04
C ILE A 164 -4.42 6.07 11.36
N GLU A 165 -3.19 5.95 10.84
CA GLU A 165 -2.54 7.07 10.14
C GLU A 165 -3.34 7.51 8.90
N ALA A 166 -3.76 6.55 8.09
CA ALA A 166 -4.53 6.83 6.88
C ALA A 166 -5.91 7.43 7.22
N ARG A 167 -6.62 6.93 8.25
CA ARG A 167 -7.88 7.51 8.73
C ARG A 167 -7.71 8.94 9.21
N ASN A 168 -6.65 9.23 9.94
CA ASN A 168 -6.37 10.59 10.40
C ASN A 168 -6.12 11.55 9.23
N LYS A 169 -5.39 11.11 8.20
CA LYS A 169 -5.18 11.90 6.98
C LYS A 169 -6.49 12.08 6.19
N ALA A 170 -7.29 11.00 6.05
CA ALA A 170 -8.59 11.07 5.39
C ALA A 170 -9.50 12.09 6.07
N SER A 171 -9.64 12.00 7.40
CA SER A 171 -10.41 12.96 8.21
C SER A 171 -9.91 14.39 8.04
N HIS A 172 -8.58 14.60 8.13
CA HIS A 172 -7.98 15.94 7.95
C HIS A 172 -8.33 16.55 6.59
N TYR A 173 -8.19 15.80 5.51
CA TYR A 173 -8.48 16.30 4.16
C TYR A 173 -9.99 16.42 3.89
N ALA A 174 -10.83 15.58 4.50
CA ALA A 174 -12.28 15.73 4.45
C ALA A 174 -12.73 17.07 5.09
N PHE A 175 -12.20 17.41 6.27
CA PHE A 175 -12.49 18.71 6.90
C PHE A 175 -11.98 19.88 6.06
N ARG A 176 -10.80 19.78 5.45
CA ARG A 176 -10.31 20.81 4.52
C ARG A 176 -11.20 20.98 3.28
N ALA A 177 -11.87 19.91 2.88
CA ALA A 177 -12.84 19.92 1.77
C ALA A 177 -14.25 20.37 2.20
N ASN A 178 -14.44 20.79 3.44
CA ASN A 178 -15.75 21.06 4.06
C ASN A 178 -16.71 19.84 4.02
N GLN A 179 -16.13 18.62 3.96
CA GLN A 179 -16.87 17.36 3.99
C GLN A 179 -16.94 16.83 5.43
N ILE A 180 -17.59 17.61 6.30
CA ILE A 180 -17.61 17.41 7.75
C ILE A 180 -18.06 15.99 8.10
N LYS A 181 -19.14 15.54 7.50
CA LYS A 181 -19.71 14.19 7.71
C LYS A 181 -18.66 13.09 7.50
N TRP A 182 -17.91 13.15 6.42
CA TRP A 182 -16.89 12.16 6.08
C TRP A 182 -15.64 12.27 6.95
N GLY A 183 -15.28 13.49 7.37
CA GLY A 183 -14.21 13.71 8.31
C GLY A 183 -14.47 13.03 9.66
N ILE A 184 -15.67 13.17 10.19
CA ILE A 184 -16.11 12.51 11.42
C ILE A 184 -16.21 10.98 11.23
N TYR A 185 -16.70 10.52 10.06
CA TYR A 185 -16.76 9.10 9.72
C TYR A 185 -15.38 8.42 9.84
N ASP A 186 -14.35 9.02 9.26
CA ASP A 186 -13.00 8.45 9.32
C ASP A 186 -12.42 8.45 10.75
N GLN A 187 -12.76 9.41 11.59
CA GLN A 187 -12.43 9.37 13.02
C GLN A 187 -13.07 8.15 13.70
N ILE A 188 -14.37 7.91 13.48
CA ILE A 188 -15.08 6.77 14.05
C ILE A 188 -14.48 5.44 13.56
N MET A 189 -14.16 5.35 12.29
CA MET A 189 -13.57 4.14 11.72
C MET A 189 -12.21 3.82 12.34
N SER A 190 -11.43 4.83 12.71
CA SER A 190 -10.14 4.63 13.40
C SER A 190 -10.31 3.98 14.78
N ALA A 191 -11.43 4.21 15.46
CA ALA A 191 -11.68 3.64 16.78
C ALA A 191 -11.67 2.09 16.76
N GLY A 192 -12.10 1.47 15.66
CA GLY A 192 -12.02 0.02 15.47
C GLY A 192 -10.58 -0.51 15.57
N ALA A 193 -9.64 0.18 14.93
CA ALA A 193 -8.22 -0.19 15.02
C ALA A 193 -7.66 -0.01 16.44
N TYR A 194 -8.06 1.04 17.16
CA TYR A 194 -7.67 1.21 18.57
C TYR A 194 -8.22 0.10 19.46
N ILE A 195 -9.46 -0.37 19.22
CA ILE A 195 -10.04 -1.52 19.95
C ILE A 195 -9.21 -2.78 19.69
N LEU A 196 -8.87 -3.05 18.44
CA LEU A 196 -8.06 -4.22 18.07
C LEU A 196 -6.63 -4.15 18.65
N LEU A 197 -6.09 -2.95 18.84
CA LEU A 197 -4.81 -2.72 19.54
C LEU A 197 -4.95 -2.77 21.07
N ASN A 198 -6.12 -3.13 21.60
CA ASN A 198 -6.44 -3.11 23.03
C ASN A 198 -6.31 -1.73 23.72
N LYS A 199 -6.45 -0.64 22.94
CA LYS A 199 -6.43 0.76 23.40
C LYS A 199 -7.84 1.30 23.57
N LYS A 200 -8.63 0.65 24.46
CA LYS A 200 -10.06 0.93 24.62
C LYS A 200 -10.36 2.38 25.03
N ASP A 201 -9.55 2.95 25.91
CA ASP A 201 -9.74 4.34 26.37
C ASP A 201 -9.61 5.34 25.19
N SER A 202 -8.59 5.13 24.34
CA SER A 202 -8.42 5.97 23.14
C SER A 202 -9.59 5.83 22.17
N ALA A 203 -10.10 4.62 21.97
CA ALA A 203 -11.27 4.37 21.14
C ALA A 203 -12.52 5.08 21.71
N GLU A 204 -12.71 5.01 23.02
CA GLU A 204 -13.85 5.65 23.68
C GLU A 204 -13.82 7.18 23.53
N ILE A 205 -12.66 7.80 23.76
CA ILE A 205 -12.48 9.24 23.59
C ILE A 205 -12.83 9.67 22.15
N ILE A 206 -12.30 8.93 21.16
CA ILE A 206 -12.56 9.21 19.74
C ILE A 206 -14.05 9.08 19.44
N LEU A 207 -14.69 7.98 19.86
CA LEU A 207 -16.10 7.73 19.58
C LEU A 207 -16.98 8.80 20.21
N ARG A 208 -16.74 9.17 21.48
CA ARG A 208 -17.52 10.23 22.16
C ARG A 208 -17.38 11.56 21.44
N SER A 209 -16.15 11.97 21.14
CA SER A 209 -15.88 13.23 20.43
C SER A 209 -16.55 13.23 19.05
N ALA A 210 -16.46 12.16 18.30
CA ALA A 210 -17.03 12.07 16.96
C ALA A 210 -18.56 12.07 16.97
N LEU A 211 -19.20 11.40 17.93
CA LEU A 211 -20.65 11.41 18.08
C LEU A 211 -21.17 12.80 18.46
N GLU A 212 -20.44 13.54 19.30
CA GLU A 212 -20.78 14.91 19.62
C GLU A 212 -20.64 15.82 18.40
N GLN A 213 -19.54 15.72 17.66
CA GLN A 213 -19.34 16.46 16.41
C GLN A 213 -20.48 16.20 15.39
N TYR A 214 -20.97 14.95 15.28
CA TYR A 214 -22.12 14.66 14.42
C TYR A 214 -23.38 15.42 14.87
N LYS A 215 -23.68 15.42 16.19
CA LYS A 215 -24.83 16.11 16.75
C LYS A 215 -24.74 17.64 16.54
N GLU A 216 -23.57 18.22 16.84
CA GLU A 216 -23.30 19.65 16.68
C GLU A 216 -23.47 20.13 15.23
N ASN A 217 -23.16 19.26 14.27
CA ASN A 217 -23.29 19.56 12.84
C ASN A 217 -24.63 19.11 12.22
N GLY A 218 -25.59 18.69 13.04
CA GLY A 218 -26.94 18.32 12.59
C GLY A 218 -27.08 16.93 11.97
N TYR A 219 -26.04 16.08 12.04
CA TYR A 219 -26.05 14.71 11.53
C TYR A 219 -26.58 13.73 12.60
N THR A 220 -27.80 13.95 13.06
CA THR A 220 -28.39 13.20 14.19
C THR A 220 -28.53 11.71 13.88
N GLN A 221 -28.96 11.35 12.67
CA GLN A 221 -29.12 9.94 12.29
C GLN A 221 -27.78 9.22 12.18
N GLU A 222 -26.73 9.90 11.71
CA GLU A 222 -25.37 9.37 11.72
C GLU A 222 -24.85 9.19 13.15
N ALA A 223 -25.10 10.14 14.04
CA ALA A 223 -24.74 10.01 15.45
C ALA A 223 -25.40 8.77 16.07
N LEU A 224 -26.70 8.55 15.81
CA LEU A 224 -27.42 7.35 16.24
C LEU A 224 -26.83 6.08 15.60
N LEU A 225 -26.63 6.08 14.30
CA LEU A 225 -26.04 4.96 13.57
C LEU A 225 -24.70 4.51 14.15
N TYR A 226 -23.81 5.44 14.43
CA TYR A 226 -22.46 5.16 14.93
C TYR A 226 -22.36 5.05 16.45
N SER A 227 -23.40 5.44 17.22
CA SER A 227 -23.48 5.19 18.67
C SER A 227 -23.31 3.70 19.00
N ARG A 228 -23.69 2.81 18.08
CA ARG A 228 -23.50 1.35 18.21
C ARG A 228 -22.04 0.96 18.43
N SER A 229 -21.07 1.71 17.87
CA SER A 229 -19.64 1.45 18.10
C SER A 229 -19.26 1.78 19.56
N LEU A 230 -19.84 2.82 20.11
CA LEU A 230 -19.68 3.14 21.53
C LEU A 230 -20.41 2.12 22.41
N ILE A 231 -21.66 1.74 22.08
CA ILE A 231 -22.39 0.67 22.77
C ILE A 231 -21.55 -0.62 22.81
N HIS A 232 -20.99 -1.04 21.67
CA HIS A 232 -20.11 -2.21 21.61
C HIS A 232 -18.94 -2.14 22.59
N LEU A 233 -18.34 -0.95 22.72
CA LEU A 233 -17.20 -0.73 23.61
C LEU A 233 -17.60 -0.73 25.09
N LEU A 234 -18.77 -0.16 25.42
CA LEU A 234 -19.26 -0.02 26.80
C LEU A 234 -19.85 -1.33 27.36
N VAL A 235 -20.46 -2.15 26.51
CA VAL A 235 -20.95 -3.48 26.91
C VAL A 235 -19.77 -4.35 27.33
N GLY A 236 -19.91 -5.07 28.43
CA GLY A 236 -18.84 -5.82 29.09
C GLY A 236 -18.03 -5.00 30.10
N GLN A 237 -18.42 -3.74 30.35
CA GLN A 237 -17.89 -2.89 31.41
C GLN A 237 -19.01 -2.64 32.44
N PRO A 238 -18.96 -3.31 33.60
CA PRO A 238 -20.07 -3.27 34.58
C PRO A 238 -20.48 -1.87 35.04
N ASP A 239 -19.52 -0.98 35.16
CA ASP A 239 -19.71 0.43 35.56
C ASP A 239 -20.33 1.30 34.47
N LYS A 240 -20.36 0.83 33.22
CA LYS A 240 -20.87 1.55 32.06
C LYS A 240 -22.16 0.96 31.44
N LEU A 241 -22.68 -0.11 32.02
CA LEU A 241 -23.88 -0.79 31.50
C LEU A 241 -25.12 0.11 31.48
N ALA A 242 -25.28 1.01 32.46
CA ALA A 242 -26.39 1.96 32.50
C ALA A 242 -26.32 2.95 31.30
N GLU A 243 -25.14 3.41 30.97
CA GLU A 243 -24.92 4.27 29.82
C GLU A 243 -25.12 3.51 28.49
N ALA A 244 -24.57 2.29 28.39
CA ALA A 244 -24.81 1.44 27.23
C ALA A 244 -26.32 1.22 27.00
N LYS A 245 -27.09 1.00 28.05
CA LYS A 245 -28.56 0.86 27.98
C LYS A 245 -29.22 2.14 27.47
N ALA A 246 -28.85 3.30 28.00
CA ALA A 246 -29.40 4.58 27.57
C ALA A 246 -29.15 4.84 26.08
N LEU A 247 -27.93 4.54 25.59
CA LEU A 247 -27.59 4.64 24.17
C LEU A 247 -28.35 3.63 23.30
N MET A 248 -28.57 2.41 23.81
CA MET A 248 -29.40 1.41 23.11
C MET A 248 -30.85 1.89 22.99
N ASP A 249 -31.43 2.40 24.08
CA ASP A 249 -32.80 2.90 24.08
C ASP A 249 -32.95 4.08 23.11
N GLN A 250 -32.00 5.01 23.12
CA GLN A 250 -31.98 6.12 22.20
C GLN A 250 -31.88 5.64 20.75
N PHE A 251 -30.94 4.73 20.43
CA PHE A 251 -30.79 4.14 19.10
C PHE A 251 -32.07 3.45 18.62
N GLU A 252 -32.73 2.70 19.49
CA GLU A 252 -33.94 1.94 19.15
C GLU A 252 -35.19 2.81 18.97
N THR A 253 -35.26 3.96 19.67
CA THR A 253 -36.43 4.85 19.62
C THR A 253 -36.31 5.96 18.59
N GLU A 254 -35.09 6.43 18.29
CA GLU A 254 -34.87 7.62 17.47
C GLU A 254 -34.25 7.31 16.10
N SER A 255 -33.80 6.06 15.87
CA SER A 255 -33.19 5.68 14.60
C SER A 255 -34.21 5.29 13.55
N ASP A 256 -34.05 5.77 12.33
CA ASP A 256 -34.86 5.43 11.15
C ASP A 256 -34.55 4.03 10.58
N LEU A 257 -33.69 3.24 11.25
CA LEU A 257 -33.22 1.94 10.75
C LEU A 257 -34.18 0.78 11.03
N PHE A 258 -35.09 0.95 11.97
CA PHE A 258 -36.05 -0.10 12.34
C PHE A 258 -37.28 -0.04 11.44
N ASP A 259 -37.73 -1.22 11.00
CA ASP A 259 -38.94 -1.34 10.23
C ASP A 259 -40.21 -1.31 11.14
N GLU A 260 -41.41 -1.43 10.55
CA GLU A 260 -42.67 -1.44 11.26
C GLU A 260 -42.83 -2.57 12.29
N HIS A 261 -42.01 -3.62 12.18
CA HIS A 261 -41.92 -4.74 13.11
C HIS A 261 -40.81 -4.58 14.13
N HIS A 262 -40.19 -3.41 14.16
CA HIS A 262 -39.04 -3.09 15.02
C HIS A 262 -37.85 -4.03 14.79
N GLU A 263 -37.61 -4.39 13.52
CA GLU A 263 -36.50 -5.22 13.07
C GLU A 263 -35.47 -4.38 12.30
N LEU A 264 -34.19 -4.69 12.51
CA LEU A 264 -33.10 -4.09 11.76
C LEU A 264 -32.91 -4.77 10.39
N PRO A 265 -32.54 -4.00 9.36
CA PRO A 265 -32.18 -4.57 8.08
C PRO A 265 -31.02 -5.58 8.23
N PRO A 266 -30.93 -6.58 7.34
CA PRO A 266 -29.94 -7.65 7.44
C PRO A 266 -28.48 -7.16 7.60
N SER A 267 -28.13 -6.03 7.02
CA SER A 267 -26.79 -5.43 7.10
C SER A 267 -26.47 -4.85 8.48
N GLN A 268 -27.49 -4.60 9.32
CA GLN A 268 -27.34 -3.93 10.62
C GLN A 268 -27.55 -4.88 11.82
N ARG A 269 -27.84 -6.15 11.58
CA ARG A 269 -28.18 -7.14 12.63
C ARG A 269 -27.04 -7.46 13.59
N GLN A 270 -25.80 -7.03 13.27
CA GLN A 270 -24.68 -7.14 14.22
C GLN A 270 -24.96 -6.40 15.55
N TYR A 271 -25.83 -5.39 15.56
CA TYR A 271 -26.29 -4.73 16.78
C TYR A 271 -26.89 -5.71 17.79
N TYR A 272 -27.52 -6.78 17.34
CA TYR A 272 -28.08 -7.78 18.23
C TYR A 272 -27.02 -8.58 19.01
N ASP A 273 -25.75 -8.64 18.54
CA ASP A 273 -24.63 -9.15 19.35
C ASP A 273 -24.41 -8.25 20.58
N TYR A 274 -24.37 -6.94 20.39
CA TYR A 274 -24.16 -6.00 21.48
C TYR A 274 -25.31 -6.06 22.50
N LYS A 275 -26.54 -6.14 22.00
CA LYS A 275 -27.72 -6.26 22.83
C LYS A 275 -27.79 -7.60 23.56
N GLY A 276 -27.41 -8.69 22.91
CA GLY A 276 -27.27 -10.00 23.53
C GLY A 276 -26.24 -9.99 24.67
N ARG A 277 -25.07 -9.40 24.44
CA ARG A 277 -24.02 -9.25 25.46
C ARG A 277 -24.49 -8.39 26.63
N TYR A 278 -25.17 -7.27 26.37
CA TYR A 278 -25.77 -6.45 27.42
C TYR A 278 -26.68 -7.28 28.33
N PHE A 279 -27.64 -8.05 27.75
CA PHE A 279 -28.54 -8.89 28.54
C PHE A 279 -27.83 -10.03 29.27
N GLU A 280 -26.75 -10.52 28.70
CA GLU A 280 -25.89 -11.50 29.35
C GLU A 280 -25.17 -10.91 30.57
N ASP A 281 -24.68 -9.66 30.48
CA ASP A 281 -24.01 -8.95 31.58
C ASP A 281 -24.96 -8.65 32.74
N ILE A 282 -26.23 -8.38 32.45
CA ILE A 282 -27.27 -8.21 33.49
C ILE A 282 -27.99 -9.53 33.85
N HIS A 283 -27.40 -10.67 33.50
CA HIS A 283 -27.90 -12.02 33.84
C HIS A 283 -29.29 -12.36 33.30
N GLN A 284 -29.82 -11.67 32.29
CA GLN A 284 -31.06 -11.97 31.60
C GLN A 284 -30.79 -12.89 30.41
N LEU A 285 -30.48 -14.15 30.70
CA LEU A 285 -30.00 -15.14 29.71
C LEU A 285 -31.04 -15.49 28.61
N ASP A 286 -32.34 -15.38 28.89
CA ASP A 286 -33.40 -15.63 27.90
C ASP A 286 -33.42 -14.51 26.85
N SER A 287 -33.33 -13.26 27.30
CA SER A 287 -33.20 -12.11 26.41
C SER A 287 -31.88 -12.15 25.63
N ALA A 288 -30.79 -12.52 26.26
CA ALA A 288 -29.49 -12.67 25.59
C ALA A 288 -29.57 -13.69 24.45
N GLU A 289 -30.12 -14.88 24.72
CA GLU A 289 -30.33 -15.91 23.70
C GLU A 289 -31.20 -15.43 22.56
N PHE A 290 -32.31 -14.76 22.86
CA PHE A 290 -33.20 -14.20 21.84
C PHE A 290 -32.47 -13.26 20.88
N TYR A 291 -31.70 -12.32 21.41
CA TYR A 291 -30.95 -11.37 20.56
C TYR A 291 -29.82 -12.02 19.81
N TYR A 292 -29.07 -12.96 20.38
CA TYR A 292 -28.03 -13.68 19.65
C TYR A 292 -28.62 -14.44 18.46
N ARG A 293 -29.81 -15.06 18.61
CA ARG A 293 -30.51 -15.74 17.51
C ARG A 293 -30.97 -14.78 16.40
N LYS A 294 -31.32 -13.53 16.75
CA LYS A 294 -31.68 -12.47 15.79
C LYS A 294 -30.55 -12.04 14.86
N ILE A 295 -29.31 -12.37 15.17
CA ILE A 295 -28.15 -12.10 14.30
C ILE A 295 -28.30 -12.88 12.97
N TYR A 296 -28.88 -14.07 13.02
CA TYR A 296 -29.04 -14.95 11.86
C TYR A 296 -29.84 -14.27 10.73
N ARG A 297 -29.39 -14.48 9.51
CA ARG A 297 -30.09 -14.09 8.28
C ARG A 297 -29.92 -15.17 7.20
N PRO A 298 -30.87 -15.34 6.29
CA PRO A 298 -30.73 -16.25 5.15
C PRO A 298 -29.50 -15.94 4.32
N LYS A 299 -28.79 -16.97 3.87
CA LYS A 299 -27.56 -16.87 3.07
C LYS A 299 -26.35 -16.22 3.80
N MET A 300 -26.40 -16.05 5.12
CA MET A 300 -25.26 -15.60 5.91
C MET A 300 -24.14 -16.64 5.84
N SER A 301 -22.91 -16.20 5.57
CA SER A 301 -21.77 -17.11 5.57
C SER A 301 -21.58 -17.73 6.95
N PHE A 302 -21.04 -18.94 7.01
CA PHE A 302 -20.82 -19.65 8.26
C PHE A 302 -19.90 -18.87 9.21
N VAL A 303 -18.82 -18.26 8.66
CA VAL A 303 -17.91 -17.39 9.40
C VAL A 303 -18.62 -16.17 9.99
N ALA A 304 -19.55 -15.58 9.26
CA ALA A 304 -20.30 -14.42 9.74
C ALA A 304 -21.26 -14.76 10.90
N GLN A 305 -21.53 -16.05 11.16
CA GLN A 305 -22.34 -16.54 12.29
C GLN A 305 -21.53 -16.66 13.60
N ASP A 306 -20.21 -16.42 13.59
CA ASP A 306 -19.33 -16.51 14.77
C ASP A 306 -19.87 -15.75 16.00
N PRO A 307 -20.31 -14.46 15.91
CA PRO A 307 -20.83 -13.75 17.07
C PRO A 307 -22.07 -14.45 17.69
N MET A 308 -22.94 -14.99 16.85
CA MET A 308 -24.11 -15.74 17.30
C MET A 308 -23.72 -17.03 18.03
N TYR A 309 -22.81 -17.83 17.45
CA TYR A 309 -22.39 -19.07 18.07
C TYR A 309 -21.64 -18.84 19.37
N ARG A 310 -20.76 -17.83 19.41
CA ARG A 310 -20.06 -17.43 20.61
C ARG A 310 -21.02 -16.98 21.72
N GLY A 311 -21.97 -16.12 21.39
CA GLY A 311 -22.97 -15.64 22.35
C GLY A 311 -23.87 -16.78 22.88
N LEU A 312 -24.37 -17.65 21.99
CA LEU A 312 -25.16 -18.79 22.40
C LEU A 312 -24.37 -19.80 23.25
N LEU A 313 -23.09 -20.05 22.90
CA LEU A 313 -22.20 -20.87 23.72
C LEU A 313 -22.07 -20.29 25.13
N SER A 314 -21.84 -18.99 25.27
CA SER A 314 -21.75 -18.31 26.56
C SER A 314 -23.02 -18.46 27.39
N VAL A 315 -24.18 -18.20 26.79
CA VAL A 315 -25.49 -18.33 27.45
C VAL A 315 -25.71 -19.76 27.96
N PHE A 316 -25.50 -20.76 27.11
CA PHE A 316 -25.70 -22.14 27.50
C PHE A 316 -24.69 -22.66 28.51
N THR A 317 -23.45 -22.11 28.48
CA THR A 317 -22.46 -22.38 29.51
C THR A 317 -22.95 -21.87 30.88
N LYS A 318 -23.45 -20.62 30.95
CA LYS A 318 -24.02 -20.04 32.17
C LYS A 318 -25.27 -20.77 32.68
N ARG A 319 -26.04 -21.41 31.77
CA ARG A 319 -27.20 -22.27 32.11
C ARG A 319 -26.80 -23.69 32.44
N HIS A 320 -25.55 -24.09 32.30
CA HIS A 320 -25.06 -25.46 32.49
C HIS A 320 -25.78 -26.52 31.61
N GLN A 321 -26.16 -26.13 30.38
CA GLN A 321 -26.87 -27.03 29.44
C GLN A 321 -25.88 -27.77 28.55
N THR A 322 -25.43 -28.94 29.00
CA THR A 322 -24.30 -29.70 28.41
C THR A 322 -24.44 -29.95 26.90
N ASP A 323 -25.62 -30.40 26.43
CA ASP A 323 -25.85 -30.72 25.02
C ASP A 323 -25.77 -29.49 24.14
N SER A 324 -26.33 -28.36 24.61
CA SER A 324 -26.25 -27.08 23.92
C SER A 324 -24.84 -26.53 23.91
N ILE A 325 -24.10 -26.67 25.02
CA ILE A 325 -22.70 -26.30 25.11
C ILE A 325 -21.90 -27.07 24.06
N ALA A 326 -22.02 -28.40 24.01
CA ALA A 326 -21.30 -29.22 23.04
C ALA A 326 -21.59 -28.79 21.59
N LYS A 327 -22.89 -28.60 21.27
CA LYS A 327 -23.33 -28.16 19.95
C LYS A 327 -22.72 -26.80 19.55
N TYR A 328 -22.87 -25.79 20.40
CA TYR A 328 -22.45 -24.43 20.04
C TYR A 328 -20.95 -24.25 20.16
N ALA A 329 -20.25 -25.00 21.02
CA ALA A 329 -18.80 -25.08 21.04
C ALA A 329 -18.26 -25.62 19.71
N GLN A 330 -18.85 -26.71 19.19
CA GLN A 330 -18.45 -27.25 17.89
C GLN A 330 -18.65 -26.22 16.77
N LEU A 331 -19.83 -25.59 16.70
CA LEU A 331 -20.18 -24.61 15.67
C LEU A 331 -19.26 -23.37 15.75
N TYR A 332 -18.99 -22.90 16.96
CA TYR A 332 -18.06 -21.78 17.19
C TYR A 332 -16.64 -22.13 16.77
N CYS A 333 -16.13 -23.32 17.17
CA CYS A 333 -14.78 -23.75 16.77
C CYS A 333 -14.68 -23.84 15.23
N MET A 334 -15.66 -24.44 14.55
CA MET A 334 -15.66 -24.54 13.10
C MET A 334 -15.70 -23.16 12.41
N ALA A 335 -16.50 -22.22 12.92
CA ALA A 335 -16.57 -20.85 12.39
C ALA A 335 -15.26 -20.10 12.62
N ASN A 336 -14.68 -20.23 13.81
CA ASN A 336 -13.41 -19.62 14.19
C ASN A 336 -12.24 -20.20 13.39
N ASP A 337 -12.14 -21.53 13.24
CA ASP A 337 -11.12 -22.20 12.43
C ASP A 337 -11.20 -21.76 10.96
N SER A 338 -12.42 -21.61 10.44
CA SER A 338 -12.65 -21.10 9.08
C SER A 338 -12.21 -19.64 8.95
N SER A 339 -12.44 -18.82 9.98
CA SER A 339 -11.98 -17.43 10.04
C SER A 339 -10.47 -17.33 10.09
N ILE A 340 -9.81 -18.18 10.89
CA ILE A 340 -8.34 -18.25 10.97
C ILE A 340 -7.76 -18.68 9.63
N ALA A 341 -8.32 -19.69 8.98
CA ALA A 341 -7.88 -20.17 7.67
C ALA A 341 -7.99 -19.09 6.58
N LEU A 342 -9.03 -18.26 6.63
CA LEU A 342 -9.16 -17.10 5.73
C LEU A 342 -8.09 -16.04 6.01
N LYS A 343 -7.84 -15.71 7.30
CA LYS A 343 -6.81 -14.75 7.71
C LYS A 343 -5.41 -15.22 7.33
N ASP A 344 -5.11 -16.52 7.54
CA ASP A 344 -3.81 -17.09 7.16
C ASP A 344 -3.58 -17.04 5.64
N ARG A 345 -4.64 -17.25 4.85
CA ARG A 345 -4.59 -17.11 3.39
C ARG A 345 -4.32 -15.67 2.96
N ASP A 346 -4.94 -14.70 3.62
CA ASP A 346 -4.70 -13.28 3.39
C ASP A 346 -3.28 -12.87 3.81
N GLN A 347 -2.75 -13.41 4.91
CA GLN A 347 -1.36 -13.18 5.34
C GLN A 347 -0.35 -13.72 4.33
N ILE A 348 -0.57 -14.91 3.76
CA ILE A 348 0.28 -15.48 2.71
C ILE A 348 0.23 -14.61 1.46
N ALA A 349 -0.94 -14.12 1.07
CA ALA A 349 -1.10 -13.19 -0.04
C ALA A 349 -0.33 -11.87 0.22
N GLN A 350 -0.36 -11.35 1.45
CA GLN A 350 0.38 -10.16 1.87
C GLN A 350 1.90 -10.36 1.81
N MET A 351 2.39 -11.50 2.31
CA MET A 351 3.83 -11.83 2.23
C MET A 351 4.29 -11.96 0.78
N THR A 352 3.48 -12.59 -0.07
CA THR A 352 3.74 -12.70 -1.52
C THR A 352 3.75 -11.32 -2.18
N ALA A 353 2.87 -10.44 -1.74
CA ALA A 353 2.76 -9.08 -2.23
C ALA A 353 3.94 -8.20 -1.79
N ALA A 354 4.35 -8.29 -0.53
CA ALA A 354 5.55 -7.61 -0.02
C ALA A 354 6.81 -8.09 -0.77
N TYR A 355 6.94 -9.40 -0.99
CA TYR A 355 8.03 -9.98 -1.78
C TYR A 355 8.04 -9.47 -3.23
N ASN A 356 6.88 -9.39 -3.87
CA ASN A 356 6.75 -8.85 -5.22
C ASN A 356 7.04 -7.33 -5.26
N TYR A 357 6.66 -6.59 -4.24
CA TYR A 357 7.00 -5.17 -4.09
C TYR A 357 8.52 -4.96 -3.99
N ASP A 358 9.20 -5.70 -3.10
CA ASP A 358 10.66 -5.65 -2.97
C ASP A 358 11.36 -6.06 -4.28
N ARG A 359 10.80 -7.03 -5.01
CA ARG A 359 11.32 -7.42 -6.31
C ARG A 359 11.17 -6.31 -7.35
N LEU A 360 10.01 -5.65 -7.42
CA LEU A 360 9.75 -4.52 -8.33
C LEU A 360 10.61 -3.30 -7.98
N GLN A 361 10.75 -2.98 -6.69
CA GLN A 361 11.67 -1.94 -6.21
C GLN A 361 13.12 -2.26 -6.60
N ASN A 362 13.55 -3.49 -6.40
CA ASN A 362 14.89 -3.93 -6.80
C ASN A 362 15.10 -3.92 -8.33
N GLU A 363 14.07 -4.23 -9.11
CA GLU A 363 14.10 -4.11 -10.58
C GLU A 363 14.11 -2.65 -11.02
N ALA A 364 13.32 -1.79 -10.39
CA ALA A 364 13.34 -0.33 -10.61
C ALA A 364 14.71 0.24 -10.28
N HIS A 365 15.27 -0.08 -9.12
CA HIS A 365 16.62 0.35 -8.72
C HIS A 365 17.71 -0.19 -9.66
N LYS A 366 17.61 -1.44 -10.10
CA LYS A 366 18.53 -1.99 -11.13
C LYS A 366 18.42 -1.25 -12.46
N ASN A 367 17.22 -0.81 -12.83
CA ASN A 367 17.00 -0.04 -14.05
C ASN A 367 17.52 1.39 -13.91
N GLU A 368 17.35 2.03 -12.76
CA GLU A 368 18.00 3.30 -12.42
C GLU A 368 19.52 3.20 -12.49
N VAL A 369 20.11 2.20 -11.84
CA VAL A 369 21.57 1.96 -11.89
C VAL A 369 22.04 1.73 -13.33
N LYS A 370 21.26 1.01 -14.16
CA LYS A 370 21.56 0.85 -15.59
C LYS A 370 21.46 2.17 -16.35
N ALA A 371 20.46 3.01 -16.02
CA ALA A 371 20.32 4.36 -16.61
C ALA A 371 21.50 5.26 -16.21
N TYR A 372 21.89 5.28 -14.93
CA TYR A 372 23.08 5.99 -14.46
C TYR A 372 24.37 5.49 -15.12
N ARG A 373 24.56 4.17 -15.28
CA ARG A 373 25.70 3.63 -16.02
C ARG A 373 25.74 4.05 -17.48
N ARG A 374 24.58 4.12 -18.15
CA ARG A 374 24.47 4.65 -19.52
C ARG A 374 24.82 6.14 -19.56
N LEU A 375 24.32 6.93 -18.61
CA LEU A 375 24.63 8.34 -18.48
C LEU A 375 26.13 8.58 -18.26
N ILE A 376 26.74 7.82 -17.35
CA ILE A 376 28.20 7.87 -17.11
C ILE A 376 28.96 7.48 -18.39
N GLY A 377 28.52 6.44 -19.10
CA GLY A 377 29.11 6.06 -20.39
C GLY A 377 29.04 7.18 -21.42
N LEU A 378 27.89 7.86 -21.52
CA LEU A 378 27.73 9.03 -22.39
C LEU A 378 28.64 10.21 -21.96
N MET A 379 28.76 10.47 -20.67
CA MET A 379 29.66 11.50 -20.13
C MET A 379 31.13 11.19 -20.44
N ILE A 380 31.53 9.92 -20.27
CA ILE A 380 32.90 9.48 -20.63
C ILE A 380 33.12 9.65 -22.14
N ALA A 381 32.18 9.26 -22.99
CA ALA A 381 32.26 9.44 -24.43
C ALA A 381 32.39 10.93 -24.80
N LEU A 382 31.63 11.79 -24.13
CA LEU A 382 31.69 13.24 -24.33
C LEU A 382 33.05 13.82 -23.92
N VAL A 383 33.62 13.37 -22.79
CA VAL A 383 34.96 13.75 -22.35
C VAL A 383 36.02 13.30 -23.39
N ILE A 384 35.91 12.08 -23.92
CA ILE A 384 36.80 11.57 -24.96
C ILE A 384 36.71 12.45 -26.22
N ILE A 385 35.51 12.81 -26.65
CA ILE A 385 35.31 13.71 -27.80
C ILE A 385 35.97 15.08 -27.54
N VAL A 386 35.78 15.63 -26.33
CA VAL A 386 36.42 16.91 -25.95
C VAL A 386 37.95 16.79 -25.96
N VAL A 387 38.50 15.68 -25.44
CA VAL A 387 39.96 15.45 -25.49
C VAL A 387 40.45 15.36 -26.92
N PHE A 388 39.74 14.63 -27.80
CA PHE A 388 40.11 14.54 -29.22
C PHE A 388 40.00 15.91 -29.94
N THR A 389 38.98 16.70 -29.64
CA THR A 389 38.82 18.06 -30.22
C THR A 389 39.94 18.99 -29.74
N ILE A 390 40.31 18.91 -28.45
CA ILE A 390 41.43 19.66 -27.92
C ILE A 390 42.76 19.22 -28.58
N ALA A 391 43.00 17.91 -28.69
CA ALA A 391 44.16 17.36 -29.37
C ALA A 391 44.23 17.80 -30.85
N ALA A 392 43.11 17.71 -31.55
CA ALA A 392 43.01 18.20 -32.93
C ALA A 392 43.28 19.72 -33.04
N PHE A 393 42.77 20.51 -32.09
CA PHE A 393 43.01 21.94 -32.02
C PHE A 393 44.49 22.25 -31.72
N LEU A 394 45.13 21.49 -30.82
CA LEU A 394 46.53 21.63 -30.52
C LEU A 394 47.43 21.29 -31.73
N ILE A 395 47.11 20.20 -32.43
CA ILE A 395 47.77 19.80 -33.68
C ILE A 395 47.56 20.86 -34.76
N TRP A 396 46.32 21.32 -34.93
CA TRP A 396 46.02 22.42 -35.87
C TRP A 396 46.76 23.71 -35.50
N SER A 397 46.78 24.08 -34.21
CA SER A 397 47.52 25.24 -33.69
C SER A 397 49.00 25.09 -33.91
N TYR A 398 49.57 23.89 -33.70
CA TYR A 398 50.97 23.59 -33.98
C TYR A 398 51.32 23.78 -35.45
N TYR A 399 50.51 23.18 -36.36
CA TYR A 399 50.73 23.37 -37.80
C TYR A 399 50.50 24.82 -38.24
N LYS A 400 49.51 25.49 -37.70
CA LYS A 400 49.26 26.91 -37.96
C LYS A 400 50.40 27.78 -37.50
N ARG A 401 51.00 27.47 -36.32
CA ARG A 401 52.21 28.16 -35.84
C ARG A 401 53.41 27.89 -36.76
N LYS A 402 53.57 26.67 -37.24
CA LYS A 402 54.63 26.29 -38.19
C LYS A 402 54.46 27.01 -39.54
N ILE A 403 53.24 27.05 -40.03
CA ILE A 403 52.88 27.78 -41.27
C ILE A 403 53.08 29.30 -41.06
N ASN A 404 52.65 29.84 -39.92
CA ASN A 404 52.87 31.26 -39.61
C ASN A 404 54.36 31.59 -39.44
N LYS A 405 55.17 30.66 -38.89
CA LYS A 405 56.62 30.81 -38.80
C LYS A 405 57.27 30.87 -40.19
N ILE A 406 56.81 30.01 -41.10
CA ILE A 406 57.20 30.01 -42.49
C ILE A 406 56.72 31.30 -43.20
N LYS A 407 55.52 31.79 -42.90
CA LYS A 407 55.00 33.07 -43.41
C LYS A 407 55.73 34.26 -42.83
N THR A 408 56.15 34.27 -41.55
CA THR A 408 56.91 35.41 -40.96
C THR A 408 58.34 35.44 -41.46
N GLU A 409 58.94 34.30 -41.77
CA GLU A 409 60.22 34.28 -42.49
C GLU A 409 60.07 34.83 -43.91
N PHE A 410 58.91 34.70 -44.53
CA PHE A 410 58.57 35.23 -45.85
C PHE A 410 58.15 36.72 -45.81
N ILE A 411 57.55 37.17 -44.68
CA ILE A 411 57.00 38.54 -44.52
C ILE A 411 58.07 39.50 -43.83
N LYS A 412 59.19 38.98 -43.39
CA LYS A 412 60.27 39.84 -42.91
C LYS A 412 60.80 40.84 -43.96
N ALA A 413 60.15 40.84 -45.12
CA ALA A 413 60.54 41.69 -46.26
C ALA A 413 59.54 42.83 -46.56
N THR A 414 58.51 43.04 -45.80
CA THR A 414 57.55 44.14 -46.11
C THR A 414 56.97 44.81 -44.85
N GLU A 415 56.89 46.13 -44.92
CA GLU A 415 56.64 47.15 -43.89
C GLU A 415 55.21 47.17 -43.23
N ASP A 416 54.43 46.08 -43.15
CA ASP A 416 53.06 46.09 -42.63
C ASP A 416 52.91 45.65 -41.17
N TYR A 417 53.97 45.74 -40.37
CA TYR A 417 53.88 45.17 -39.00
C TYR A 417 53.13 46.06 -37.98
N GLU A 418 52.96 47.34 -38.20
CA GLU A 418 52.40 48.26 -37.21
C GLU A 418 50.83 48.30 -37.28
N GLU A 419 50.21 48.06 -38.42
CA GLU A 419 48.75 48.12 -38.56
C GLU A 419 48.07 46.92 -37.99
N ASN A 420 48.66 45.72 -38.04
CA ASN A 420 48.15 44.50 -37.46
C ASN A 420 48.20 44.45 -35.91
N LEU A 421 49.11 45.15 -35.30
CA LEU A 421 49.23 45.20 -33.84
C LEU A 421 48.05 45.94 -33.17
N HIS A 422 47.53 46.97 -33.85
CA HIS A 422 46.39 47.74 -33.34
C HIS A 422 45.08 46.95 -33.40
N GLN A 423 44.89 46.11 -34.43
CA GLN A 423 43.71 45.25 -34.54
C GLN A 423 43.72 44.14 -33.53
N LEU A 424 44.87 43.56 -33.16
CA LEU A 424 45.03 42.57 -32.12
C LEU A 424 44.67 43.09 -30.72
N GLN A 425 45.02 44.31 -30.40
CA GLN A 425 44.69 44.96 -29.12
C GLN A 425 43.14 45.22 -29.01
N LEU A 426 42.51 45.57 -30.10
CA LEU A 426 41.06 45.77 -30.13
C LEU A 426 40.30 44.46 -29.93
N LEU A 427 40.78 43.36 -30.51
CA LEU A 427 40.20 42.02 -30.36
C LEU A 427 40.38 41.49 -28.94
N GLU A 428 41.53 41.74 -28.30
CA GLU A 428 41.79 41.35 -26.93
C GLU A 428 40.89 42.09 -25.92
N SER A 429 40.58 43.36 -26.17
CA SER A 429 39.67 44.15 -25.34
C SER A 429 38.22 43.67 -25.45
N THR A 430 37.81 43.21 -26.63
CA THR A 430 36.45 42.65 -26.86
C THR A 430 36.32 41.27 -26.22
N HIS A 431 37.38 40.45 -26.30
CA HIS A 431 37.37 39.11 -25.67
C HIS A 431 37.32 39.19 -24.13
N ARG A 432 37.97 40.16 -23.52
CA ARG A 432 37.91 40.41 -22.06
C ARG A 432 36.49 40.79 -21.60
N LYS A 433 35.73 41.55 -22.41
CA LYS A 433 34.34 41.90 -22.11
C LYS A 433 33.41 40.68 -22.15
N VAL A 434 33.55 39.81 -23.15
CA VAL A 434 32.73 38.60 -23.28
C VAL A 434 33.00 37.58 -22.16
N ILE A 435 34.27 37.44 -21.72
CA ILE A 435 34.63 36.59 -20.60
C ILE A 435 34.07 37.14 -19.28
N ALA A 436 34.06 38.45 -19.09
CA ALA A 436 33.48 39.06 -17.89
C ALA A 436 31.95 38.86 -17.80
N GLU A 437 31.24 39.01 -18.91
CA GLU A 437 29.79 38.78 -18.97
C GLU A 437 29.40 37.30 -18.72
N HIS A 438 30.20 36.35 -19.24
CA HIS A 438 30.01 34.93 -18.98
C HIS A 438 30.31 34.56 -17.53
N THR A 439 31.29 35.16 -16.90
CA THR A 439 31.65 34.91 -15.49
C THR A 439 30.57 35.42 -14.53
N GLU A 440 29.95 36.56 -14.86
CA GLU A 440 28.85 37.11 -14.06
C GLU A 440 27.57 36.27 -14.19
N SER A 441 27.29 35.74 -15.37
CA SER A 441 26.17 34.82 -15.62
C SER A 441 26.37 33.49 -14.86
N TYR A 442 27.57 32.92 -14.87
CA TYR A 442 27.92 31.71 -14.12
C TYR A 442 27.79 31.90 -12.61
N SER A 443 28.17 33.08 -12.10
CA SER A 443 28.04 33.36 -10.66
C SER A 443 26.58 33.40 -10.20
N ARG A 444 25.67 33.94 -11.01
CA ARG A 444 24.21 33.95 -10.69
C ARG A 444 23.65 32.54 -10.67
N VAL A 445 23.93 31.74 -11.70
CA VAL A 445 23.49 30.32 -11.76
C VAL A 445 24.06 29.49 -10.60
N TYR A 446 25.28 29.77 -10.17
CA TYR A 446 25.90 29.08 -9.04
C TYR A 446 25.27 29.47 -7.69
N GLN A 447 24.85 30.71 -7.52
CA GLN A 447 24.15 31.17 -6.32
C GLN A 447 22.73 30.57 -6.27
N ASP A 448 22.02 30.50 -7.39
CA ASP A 448 20.71 29.88 -7.50
C ASP A 448 20.80 28.37 -7.20
N TYR A 449 21.80 27.69 -7.76
CA TYR A 449 22.10 26.29 -7.46
C TYR A 449 22.42 26.06 -5.97
N LYS A 450 23.16 26.96 -5.35
CA LYS A 450 23.53 26.85 -3.93
C LYS A 450 22.32 27.04 -3.00
N SER A 451 21.41 27.94 -3.36
CA SER A 451 20.18 28.17 -2.60
C SER A 451 19.22 26.98 -2.73
N GLU A 452 19.07 26.43 -3.93
CA GLU A 452 18.23 25.26 -4.18
C GLU A 452 18.81 24.00 -3.52
N LYS A 453 20.13 23.84 -3.52
CA LYS A 453 20.82 22.76 -2.81
C LYS A 453 20.59 22.83 -1.29
N SER A 454 20.57 24.03 -0.71
CA SER A 454 20.30 24.21 0.72
C SER A 454 18.86 23.84 1.07
N ARG A 455 17.88 24.19 0.20
CA ARG A 455 16.48 23.82 0.35
C ARG A 455 16.27 22.30 0.28
N LEU A 456 16.93 21.66 -0.68
CA LEU A 456 16.88 20.19 -0.82
C LEU A 456 17.56 19.44 0.34
N LEU A 457 18.56 20.06 0.99
CA LEU A 457 19.18 19.49 2.19
C LEU A 457 18.24 19.55 3.41
N GLU A 458 17.47 20.63 3.57
CA GLU A 458 16.45 20.73 4.62
C GLU A 458 15.29 19.73 4.38
N GLU A 459 14.85 19.58 3.13
CA GLU A 459 13.86 18.55 2.78
C GLU A 459 14.39 17.13 3.04
N ASN A 460 15.67 16.87 2.77
CA ASN A 460 16.32 15.59 3.05
C ASN A 460 16.44 15.30 4.56
N GLU A 461 16.70 16.31 5.39
CA GLU A 461 16.70 16.11 6.86
C GLU A 461 15.31 15.73 7.39
N VAL A 462 14.25 16.29 6.82
CA VAL A 462 12.86 15.91 7.15
C VAL A 462 12.54 14.50 6.68
N LEU A 463 12.99 14.13 5.48
CA LEU A 463 12.84 12.79 4.93
C LEU A 463 13.69 11.76 5.69
N GLN A 464 14.89 12.12 6.13
CA GLN A 464 15.76 11.24 6.90
C GLN A 464 15.15 10.91 8.27
N LYS A 465 14.52 11.87 8.95
CA LYS A 465 13.73 11.59 10.17
C LYS A 465 12.58 10.62 9.92
N ARG A 466 11.99 10.68 8.73
CA ARG A 466 10.89 9.80 8.32
C ARG A 466 11.36 8.41 7.88
N ILE A 467 12.60 8.32 7.37
CA ILE A 467 13.29 7.07 7.04
C ILE A 467 13.68 6.31 8.32
N ASP A 468 14.11 7.01 9.37
CA ASP A 468 14.44 6.40 10.65
C ASP A 468 13.20 5.77 11.32
N GLU A 469 12.01 6.32 11.08
CA GLU A 469 10.73 5.71 11.48
C GLU A 469 10.36 4.47 10.63
N LEU A 470 10.89 4.36 9.41
CA LEU A 470 10.67 3.24 8.49
C LEU A 470 11.73 2.13 8.59
N GLN A 471 12.83 2.34 9.34
CA GLN A 471 13.95 1.40 9.48
C GLN A 471 13.59 0.06 10.14
N ASN A 472 12.37 -0.08 10.68
CA ASN A 472 11.85 -1.41 11.04
C ASN A 472 11.66 -2.33 9.82
N ASN A 473 11.58 -1.77 8.60
CA ASN A 473 11.50 -2.54 7.35
C ASN A 473 12.88 -2.92 6.79
N GLU A 474 13.91 -2.13 7.09
CA GLU A 474 15.29 -2.42 6.67
C GLU A 474 15.86 -3.66 7.41
N ALA A 475 15.42 -3.86 8.65
CA ALA A 475 15.76 -5.07 9.40
C ALA A 475 15.25 -6.35 8.72
N ILE A 476 14.07 -6.32 8.12
CA ILE A 476 13.49 -7.47 7.40
C ILE A 476 14.28 -7.74 6.12
N SER A 477 14.65 -6.72 5.37
CA SER A 477 15.46 -6.85 4.14
C SER A 477 16.83 -7.49 4.43
N LYS A 478 17.48 -7.04 5.49
CA LYS A 478 18.78 -7.60 5.92
C LYS A 478 18.68 -9.04 6.39
N HIS A 479 17.56 -9.41 7.01
CA HIS A 479 17.32 -10.78 7.42
C HIS A 479 16.99 -11.72 6.26
N ILE A 480 16.35 -11.23 5.21
CA ILE A 480 16.13 -11.98 3.95
C ILE A 480 17.48 -12.27 3.28
N GLU A 481 18.38 -11.29 3.21
CA GLU A 481 19.73 -11.46 2.66
C GLU A 481 20.55 -12.51 3.41
N VAL A 482 20.47 -12.53 4.75
CA VAL A 482 21.10 -13.55 5.57
C VAL A 482 20.51 -14.92 5.30
N SER A 483 19.20 -15.03 5.15
CA SER A 483 18.51 -16.29 4.87
C SER A 483 18.84 -16.82 3.47
N GLU A 484 18.91 -15.95 2.47
CA GLU A 484 19.37 -16.33 1.11
C GLU A 484 20.84 -16.73 1.08
N SER A 485 21.67 -16.03 1.83
CA SER A 485 23.08 -16.40 1.99
C SER A 485 23.24 -17.78 2.65
N PHE A 486 22.37 -18.13 3.59
CA PHE A 486 22.33 -19.47 4.18
C PHE A 486 21.92 -20.55 3.19
N LYS A 487 20.92 -20.31 2.34
CA LYS A 487 20.53 -21.23 1.26
C LYS A 487 21.65 -21.51 0.26
N LYS A 488 22.50 -20.52 -0.01
CA LYS A 488 23.62 -20.65 -0.96
C LYS A 488 24.80 -21.46 -0.42
N GLU A 489 24.85 -21.73 0.86
CA GLU A 489 25.92 -22.54 1.45
C GLU A 489 25.85 -23.97 0.90
N MET A 490 26.99 -24.51 0.46
CA MET A 490 27.10 -25.81 -0.19
C MET A 490 26.51 -26.96 0.67
N ILE A 491 26.73 -26.92 1.96
CA ILE A 491 26.22 -27.94 2.89
C ILE A 491 24.69 -27.89 3.04
N VAL A 492 24.09 -26.69 2.94
CA VAL A 492 22.62 -26.51 2.99
C VAL A 492 21.99 -27.06 1.71
N ASN A 493 22.60 -26.80 0.55
CA ASN A 493 22.14 -27.37 -0.72
C ASN A 493 22.26 -28.90 -0.75
N GLN A 494 23.30 -29.46 -0.17
CA GLN A 494 23.44 -30.90 -0.03
C GLN A 494 22.35 -31.52 0.84
N ILE A 495 22.02 -30.89 1.99
CA ILE A 495 20.93 -31.34 2.86
C ILE A 495 19.58 -31.26 2.17
N LEU A 496 19.31 -30.19 1.43
CA LEU A 496 18.06 -30.04 0.66
C LEU A 496 17.93 -31.11 -0.42
N ASN A 497 19.04 -31.43 -1.13
CA ASN A 497 19.06 -32.48 -2.12
C ASN A 497 18.89 -33.90 -1.50
N LEU A 498 19.45 -34.15 -0.32
CA LEU A 498 19.24 -35.40 0.40
C LEU A 498 17.80 -35.56 0.86
N ALA A 499 17.16 -34.49 1.30
CA ALA A 499 15.72 -34.47 1.65
C ALA A 499 14.85 -34.73 0.41
N GLU A 500 15.18 -34.12 -0.73
CA GLU A 500 14.43 -34.30 -1.99
C GLU A 500 14.51 -35.73 -2.54
N LYS A 501 15.69 -36.36 -2.43
CA LYS A 501 15.93 -37.72 -2.90
C LYS A 501 15.51 -38.80 -1.90
N ARG A 502 15.07 -38.44 -0.69
CA ARG A 502 14.78 -39.38 0.42
C ARG A 502 15.89 -40.41 0.67
N SER A 503 17.13 -39.93 0.67
CA SER A 503 18.34 -40.80 0.59
C SER A 503 18.70 -41.53 1.89
N GLY A 504 17.83 -41.53 2.91
CA GLY A 504 18.07 -42.17 4.21
C GLY A 504 18.76 -41.27 5.26
N PRO A 505 19.28 -41.86 6.34
CA PRO A 505 19.87 -41.09 7.44
C PRO A 505 21.11 -40.30 7.03
N VAL A 506 21.22 -39.07 7.54
CA VAL A 506 22.35 -38.18 7.25
C VAL A 506 23.51 -38.47 8.21
N LYS A 507 24.73 -38.64 7.65
CA LYS A 507 25.94 -38.94 8.39
C LYS A 507 26.31 -37.81 9.39
N GLU A 508 26.92 -38.21 10.52
CA GLU A 508 27.22 -37.32 11.66
C GLU A 508 28.10 -36.09 11.29
N ASN A 509 29.06 -36.30 10.39
CA ASN A 509 29.94 -35.20 9.94
C ASN A 509 29.19 -34.10 9.21
N PHE A 510 28.13 -34.42 8.46
CA PHE A 510 27.27 -33.43 7.83
C PHE A 510 26.49 -32.56 8.86
N TRP A 511 26.01 -33.20 9.92
CA TRP A 511 25.32 -32.49 10.98
C TRP A 511 26.22 -31.49 11.70
N LYS A 512 27.47 -31.86 11.99
CA LYS A 512 28.44 -30.97 12.63
C LYS A 512 28.70 -29.71 11.79
N GLU A 513 28.85 -29.88 10.48
CA GLU A 513 29.11 -28.77 9.57
C GLU A 513 27.87 -27.90 9.36
N LEU A 514 26.70 -28.50 9.17
CA LEU A 514 25.44 -27.78 9.03
C LEU A 514 25.11 -26.93 10.27
N ILE A 515 25.29 -27.50 11.47
CA ILE A 515 25.06 -26.79 12.74
C ILE A 515 26.04 -25.61 12.87
N LYS A 516 27.30 -25.77 12.47
CA LYS A 516 28.30 -24.70 12.48
C LYS A 516 27.91 -23.54 11.55
N VAL A 517 27.49 -23.86 10.33
CA VAL A 517 27.04 -22.86 9.36
C VAL A 517 25.77 -22.17 9.84
N PHE A 518 24.82 -22.93 10.36
CA PHE A 518 23.59 -22.37 10.93
C PHE A 518 23.85 -21.42 12.10
N GLY A 519 24.72 -21.80 13.03
CA GLY A 519 25.07 -20.96 14.18
C GLY A 519 25.77 -19.66 13.77
N LYS A 520 26.54 -19.67 12.68
CA LYS A 520 27.18 -18.47 12.13
C LYS A 520 26.18 -17.52 11.45
N LYS A 521 25.19 -18.07 10.77
CA LYS A 521 24.21 -17.28 10.00
C LYS A 521 23.04 -16.81 10.86
N PHE A 522 22.64 -17.60 11.86
CA PHE A 522 21.53 -17.29 12.77
C PHE A 522 21.97 -17.36 14.25
N PRO A 523 22.89 -16.50 14.67
CA PRO A 523 23.52 -16.62 16.00
C PRO A 523 22.52 -16.46 17.16
N VAL A 524 21.51 -15.61 17.01
CA VAL A 524 20.49 -15.39 18.05
C VAL A 524 19.67 -16.66 18.27
N LEU A 525 19.11 -17.23 17.21
CA LEU A 525 18.35 -18.47 17.30
C LEU A 525 19.21 -19.64 17.81
N TYR A 526 20.44 -19.73 17.32
CA TYR A 526 21.34 -20.79 17.74
C TYR A 526 21.72 -20.70 19.21
N ASN A 527 21.96 -19.51 19.74
CA ASN A 527 22.25 -19.29 21.15
C ASN A 527 21.03 -19.60 22.04
N ASP A 528 19.82 -19.17 21.62
CA ASP A 528 18.58 -19.50 22.33
C ASP A 528 18.36 -21.02 22.40
N LEU A 529 18.64 -21.74 21.30
CA LEU A 529 18.55 -23.19 21.29
C LEU A 529 19.58 -23.83 22.24
N ARG A 530 20.80 -23.33 22.28
CA ARG A 530 21.87 -23.83 23.15
C ARG A 530 21.63 -23.57 24.64
N GLN A 531 20.97 -22.49 24.98
CA GLN A 531 20.61 -22.17 26.37
C GLN A 531 19.49 -23.07 26.93
N HIS A 532 18.61 -23.55 26.06
CA HIS A 532 17.40 -24.26 26.47
C HIS A 532 17.39 -25.75 26.08
N CYS A 533 18.34 -26.22 25.26
CA CYS A 533 18.34 -27.58 24.73
C CYS A 533 19.75 -28.19 24.67
N ASP A 534 19.98 -29.24 25.44
CA ASP A 534 21.25 -30.00 25.38
C ASP A 534 21.27 -31.13 24.33
N ALA A 535 20.12 -31.51 23.78
CA ALA A 535 20.04 -32.64 22.87
C ALA A 535 20.37 -32.23 21.40
N PRO A 536 21.42 -32.79 20.80
CA PRO A 536 21.81 -32.46 19.39
C PRO A 536 20.69 -32.69 18.40
N GLN A 537 19.82 -33.66 18.62
CA GLN A 537 18.70 -33.99 17.76
C GLN A 537 17.65 -32.87 17.69
N THR A 538 17.46 -32.12 18.78
CA THR A 538 16.53 -30.98 18.83
C THR A 538 17.00 -29.83 17.94
N ILE A 539 18.29 -29.53 17.95
CA ILE A 539 18.89 -28.51 17.06
C ILE A 539 18.73 -28.92 15.59
N ARG A 540 18.96 -30.18 15.26
CA ARG A 540 18.80 -30.72 13.89
C ARG A 540 17.34 -30.58 13.42
N ILE A 541 16.37 -30.93 14.24
CA ILE A 541 14.94 -30.77 13.92
C ILE A 541 14.58 -29.29 13.73
N CYS A 542 15.14 -28.40 14.54
CA CYS A 542 14.93 -26.96 14.38
C CYS A 542 15.47 -26.49 13.03
N ILE A 543 16.69 -26.83 12.66
CA ILE A 543 17.32 -26.47 11.38
C ILE A 543 16.49 -26.99 10.20
N LEU A 544 16.11 -28.27 10.23
CA LEU A 544 15.28 -28.87 9.17
C LEU A 544 13.88 -28.23 9.09
N THR A 545 13.34 -27.77 10.21
CA THR A 545 12.06 -27.04 10.25
C THR A 545 12.19 -25.65 9.64
N VAL A 546 13.28 -24.95 9.91
CA VAL A 546 13.59 -23.64 9.30
C VAL A 546 13.76 -23.79 7.78
N LEU A 547 14.40 -24.87 7.32
CA LEU A 547 14.60 -25.19 5.89
C LEU A 547 13.33 -25.74 5.20
N ASP A 548 12.20 -25.76 5.89
CA ASP A 548 10.90 -26.22 5.34
C ASP A 548 10.90 -27.68 4.87
N ILE A 549 11.63 -28.53 5.56
CA ILE A 549 11.65 -29.96 5.27
C ILE A 549 10.47 -30.63 6.00
N SER A 550 9.73 -31.49 5.30
CA SER A 550 8.54 -32.15 5.83
C SER A 550 8.87 -33.06 7.03
N ASN A 551 7.91 -33.28 7.93
CA ASN A 551 8.11 -34.17 9.09
C ASN A 551 8.48 -35.59 8.68
N ASP A 552 7.99 -36.06 7.52
CA ASP A 552 8.31 -37.39 6.99
C ASP A 552 9.77 -37.46 6.54
N ASP A 553 10.23 -36.45 5.79
CA ASP A 553 11.62 -36.38 5.33
C ASP A 553 12.58 -36.14 6.50
N GLN A 554 12.19 -35.32 7.51
CA GLN A 554 12.96 -35.16 8.75
C GLN A 554 13.14 -36.48 9.49
N ALA A 555 12.09 -37.30 9.56
CA ALA A 555 12.13 -38.58 10.23
C ALA A 555 13.11 -39.56 9.52
N ILE A 556 13.12 -39.56 8.20
CA ILE A 556 14.06 -40.37 7.39
C ILE A 556 15.49 -39.89 7.61
N MET A 557 15.75 -38.60 7.53
CA MET A 557 17.09 -38.01 7.63
C MET A 557 17.71 -38.14 9.02
N LEU A 558 16.89 -38.27 10.06
CA LEU A 558 17.31 -38.37 11.45
C LEU A 558 17.24 -39.79 12.01
N ASP A 559 16.89 -40.77 11.18
CA ASP A 559 16.64 -42.15 11.58
C ASP A 559 15.73 -42.28 12.79
N THR A 560 14.53 -41.66 12.69
CA THR A 560 13.55 -41.59 13.77
C THR A 560 12.12 -41.69 13.25
N THR A 561 11.13 -41.63 14.14
CA THR A 561 9.72 -41.69 13.74
C THR A 561 9.14 -40.27 13.52
N LYS A 562 8.19 -40.15 12.60
CA LYS A 562 7.42 -38.91 12.37
C LYS A 562 6.78 -38.38 13.65
N GLN A 563 6.28 -39.29 14.51
CA GLN A 563 5.69 -38.93 15.79
C GLN A 563 6.74 -38.27 16.71
N ARG A 564 7.96 -38.78 16.74
CA ARG A 564 9.05 -38.21 17.54
C ARG A 564 9.47 -36.83 17.03
N VAL A 565 9.55 -36.63 15.71
CA VAL A 565 9.79 -35.31 15.11
C VAL A 565 8.68 -34.33 15.50
N SER A 566 7.42 -34.75 15.41
CA SER A 566 6.27 -33.92 15.79
C SER A 566 6.28 -33.56 17.29
N ASN A 567 6.62 -34.48 18.16
CA ASN A 567 6.73 -34.23 19.61
C ASN A 567 7.84 -33.21 19.91
N VAL A 568 9.04 -33.40 19.34
CA VAL A 568 10.16 -32.47 19.55
C VAL A 568 9.80 -31.07 19.02
N ARG A 569 9.14 -30.97 17.90
CA ARG A 569 8.67 -29.68 17.36
C ARG A 569 7.65 -29.00 18.27
N ARG A 570 6.73 -29.78 18.86
CA ARG A 570 5.76 -29.24 19.84
C ARG A 570 6.49 -28.75 21.09
N ASP A 571 7.44 -29.54 21.61
CA ASP A 571 8.18 -29.22 22.82
C ASP A 571 9.09 -28.00 22.59
N LEU A 572 9.74 -27.89 21.43
CA LEU A 572 10.46 -26.69 21.00
C LEU A 572 9.56 -25.46 20.92
N ASN A 573 8.39 -25.59 20.34
CA ASN A 573 7.45 -24.47 20.20
C ASN A 573 6.91 -24.02 21.56
N LYS A 574 6.63 -24.97 22.45
CA LYS A 574 6.24 -24.68 23.83
C LYS A 574 7.36 -23.96 24.60
N MET A 575 8.58 -24.42 24.45
CA MET A 575 9.74 -23.89 25.14
C MET A 575 10.13 -22.49 24.67
N LEU A 576 10.17 -22.25 23.36
CA LEU A 576 10.62 -20.97 22.79
C LEU A 576 9.51 -19.92 22.72
N PHE A 577 8.24 -20.35 22.61
CA PHE A 577 7.11 -19.47 22.32
C PHE A 577 5.90 -19.67 23.24
N ASN A 578 5.99 -20.58 24.19
CA ASN A 578 4.89 -20.99 25.11
C ASN A 578 3.62 -21.50 24.36
N GLU A 579 3.80 -22.08 23.18
CA GLU A 579 2.73 -22.58 22.33
C GLU A 579 2.89 -24.09 22.06
N PRO A 580 2.02 -24.97 22.61
CA PRO A 580 2.18 -26.42 22.50
C PRO A 580 1.64 -27.00 21.18
N SER A 581 2.10 -26.46 20.03
CA SER A 581 1.72 -26.92 18.69
C SER A 581 2.96 -27.25 17.86
N SER A 582 3.00 -28.44 17.25
CA SER A 582 4.09 -28.79 16.31
C SER A 582 3.93 -28.13 14.93
N ARG A 583 2.71 -27.65 14.59
CA ARG A 583 2.39 -27.10 13.27
C ARG A 583 2.82 -25.66 13.12
N THR A 584 2.79 -24.88 14.20
CA THR A 584 3.09 -23.46 14.20
C THR A 584 4.57 -23.16 14.45
N LEU A 585 5.38 -24.15 14.84
CA LEU A 585 6.80 -23.94 15.17
C LEU A 585 7.56 -23.18 14.07
N ARG A 586 7.42 -23.58 12.82
CA ARG A 586 8.13 -22.91 11.71
C ARG A 586 7.72 -21.44 11.59
N LYS A 587 6.42 -21.15 11.64
CA LYS A 587 5.89 -19.78 11.58
C LYS A 587 6.47 -18.93 12.72
N ASN A 588 6.48 -19.47 13.93
CA ASN A 588 6.96 -18.78 15.11
C ASN A 588 8.48 -18.51 15.05
N LEU A 589 9.27 -19.47 14.55
CA LEU A 589 10.71 -19.30 14.31
C LEU A 589 10.98 -18.22 13.25
N VAL A 590 10.26 -18.24 12.15
CA VAL A 590 10.40 -17.25 11.06
C VAL A 590 10.10 -15.84 11.58
N VAL A 591 9.00 -15.65 12.30
CA VAL A 591 8.58 -14.34 12.80
C VAL A 591 9.52 -13.81 13.88
N ARG A 592 9.82 -14.63 14.92
CA ARG A 592 10.60 -14.16 16.05
C ARG A 592 12.07 -13.89 15.71
N TYR A 593 12.65 -14.69 14.83
CA TYR A 593 14.07 -14.58 14.49
C TYR A 593 14.29 -13.97 13.09
N ASN A 594 13.22 -13.45 12.48
CA ASN A 594 13.24 -12.77 11.17
C ASN A 594 13.90 -13.61 10.05
N ILE A 595 13.60 -14.91 10.00
CA ILE A 595 14.18 -15.88 9.05
C ILE A 595 13.27 -15.99 7.80
N TYR A 596 13.11 -14.92 7.04
CA TYR A 596 12.27 -14.90 5.85
C TYR A 596 13.03 -15.47 4.63
N GLY A 597 12.29 -15.99 3.65
CA GLY A 597 12.88 -16.41 2.37
C GLY A 597 13.45 -17.85 2.30
N LEU A 598 13.35 -18.66 3.36
CA LEU A 598 13.79 -20.06 3.37
C LEU A 598 12.71 -21.07 2.91
N GLU A 599 11.73 -20.63 2.13
CA GLU A 599 10.65 -21.50 1.63
C GLU A 599 11.15 -22.39 0.48
N ARG A 600 10.73 -23.64 0.50
CA ARG A 600 10.94 -24.57 -0.61
C ARG A 600 10.04 -24.13 -1.76
N SER A 601 10.60 -23.70 -2.89
CA SER A 601 9.82 -23.54 -4.12
C SER A 601 9.25 -24.90 -4.51
N LEU A 602 7.95 -25.06 -4.34
CA LEU A 602 7.22 -26.23 -4.86
C LEU A 602 7.37 -26.22 -6.38
N LYS A 603 8.24 -27.08 -6.91
CA LYS A 603 8.13 -27.47 -8.31
C LYS A 603 6.76 -28.16 -8.47
N PRO A 604 5.95 -27.81 -9.48
CA PRO A 604 4.72 -28.52 -9.74
C PRO A 604 5.06 -30.00 -9.95
N LYS A 605 4.31 -30.88 -9.29
CA LYS A 605 4.35 -32.31 -9.58
C LYS A 605 4.10 -32.45 -11.08
N ARG A 606 5.05 -32.98 -11.79
CA ARG A 606 4.79 -33.59 -13.10
C ARG A 606 3.97 -34.86 -12.81
N ASP A 607 2.73 -34.84 -13.27
CA ASP A 607 1.95 -36.06 -13.46
C ASP A 607 2.61 -36.96 -14.47
#